data_7e22b60e3a4c3df3151e20f4f0087ad5
#
_entry.id   7e22b60e3a4c3df3151e20f4f0087ad5
#
_cell.length_a   1.000
_cell.length_b   1.000
_cell.length_c   1.000
_cell.angle_alpha   90.00
_cell.angle_beta   90.00
_cell.angle_gamma   90.00
#
_symmetry.space_group_name_H-M   'P 1'
#
loop_
_entity.id
_entity.type
_entity.pdbx_description
1 polymer ?
#
loop_
_entity_poly.entity_id
_entity_poly.type
_entity_poly.pdbx_seq_one_letter_code
_entity_poly.pdbx_strand_id
1 'polypeptide(L)'
;MIDGLSLRKAARKCGIDTTTSFRWRHRFLHGLRDKKDRSLKGIVEADETFFLESFKGSRNLGRTARKRGGKAAKRGLSAEQVPVLIARDRHGEMTDEVLKDLSEASITKVLKPVVAQDAILCTDGNKSYRAFANAENVTHVRLIASKKSRVIDKVFPFRMSTHMTAV
;
A
#
# COMPACT_ATOMS: atom_id res chain seq x y z
N MET A 1 10.77 17.11 0.65
CA MET A 1 9.72 16.12 0.33
C MET A 1 8.42 16.42 1.07
N ILE A 2 8.47 17.07 2.23
CA ILE A 2 7.32 17.45 3.04
C ILE A 2 6.29 18.29 2.24
N ASP A 3 6.77 19.20 1.37
CA ASP A 3 5.90 20.10 0.57
C ASP A 3 5.22 19.40 -0.64
N GLY A 4 5.40 18.10 -0.87
CA GLY A 4 4.82 17.37 -2.01
C GLY A 4 5.20 17.92 -3.40
N LEU A 5 6.30 18.64 -3.53
CA LEU A 5 6.71 19.27 -4.77
C LEU A 5 7.11 18.26 -5.84
N SER A 6 6.74 18.52 -7.11
CA SER A 6 7.27 17.77 -8.24
C SER A 6 8.80 17.96 -8.36
N LEU A 7 9.50 17.01 -9.01
CA LEU A 7 10.96 17.08 -9.19
C LEU A 7 11.42 18.40 -9.78
N ARG A 8 10.73 18.92 -10.82
CA ARG A 8 11.07 20.18 -11.46
C ARG A 8 10.87 21.40 -10.54
N LYS A 9 9.80 21.39 -9.72
CA LYS A 9 9.55 22.45 -8.75
C LYS A 9 10.58 22.40 -7.61
N ALA A 10 10.91 21.19 -7.12
CA ALA A 10 11.94 21.03 -6.10
C ALA A 10 13.32 21.46 -6.60
N ALA A 11 13.70 21.08 -7.83
CA ALA A 11 14.96 21.49 -8.45
C ALA A 11 15.08 23.02 -8.51
N ARG A 12 14.05 23.72 -9.00
CA ARG A 12 14.00 25.19 -9.04
C ARG A 12 14.09 25.82 -7.65
N LYS A 13 13.33 25.29 -6.67
CA LYS A 13 13.35 25.79 -5.29
C LYS A 13 14.74 25.67 -4.64
N CYS A 14 15.49 24.60 -4.96
CA CYS A 14 16.81 24.35 -4.39
C CYS A 14 17.97 24.87 -5.27
N GLY A 15 17.71 25.49 -6.41
CA GLY A 15 18.74 25.96 -7.31
C GLY A 15 19.63 24.85 -7.91
N ILE A 16 19.09 23.63 -8.11
CA ILE A 16 19.84 22.47 -8.59
C ILE A 16 19.23 21.94 -9.89
N ASP A 17 20.01 21.14 -10.61
CA ASP A 17 19.54 20.44 -11.81
C ASP A 17 18.46 19.39 -11.48
N THR A 18 17.53 19.17 -12.42
CA THR A 18 16.42 18.22 -12.25
C THR A 18 16.90 16.78 -12.04
N THR A 19 18.02 16.39 -12.68
CA THR A 19 18.63 15.05 -12.51
C THR A 19 19.20 14.90 -11.10
N THR A 20 19.82 15.95 -10.57
CA THR A 20 20.29 15.97 -9.16
C THR A 20 19.13 15.87 -8.19
N SER A 21 18.05 16.63 -8.40
CA SER A 21 16.80 16.54 -7.60
C SER A 21 16.22 15.14 -7.64
N PHE A 22 16.20 14.48 -8.82
CA PHE A 22 15.76 13.10 -8.97
C PHE A 22 16.61 12.13 -8.15
N ARG A 23 17.95 12.18 -8.32
CA ARG A 23 18.90 11.30 -7.59
C ARG A 23 18.80 11.46 -6.08
N TRP A 24 18.70 12.69 -5.58
CA TRP A 24 18.59 12.96 -4.17
C TRP A 24 17.26 12.44 -3.61
N ARG A 25 16.16 12.66 -4.32
CA ARG A 25 14.84 12.11 -3.90
C ARG A 25 14.90 10.58 -3.75
N HIS A 26 15.49 9.88 -4.72
CA HIS A 26 15.62 8.43 -4.63
C HIS A 26 16.51 7.97 -3.48
N ARG A 27 17.61 8.67 -3.20
CA ARG A 27 18.47 8.38 -2.04
C ARG A 27 17.71 8.53 -0.73
N PHE A 28 16.94 9.61 -0.56
CA PHE A 28 16.13 9.81 0.64
C PHE A 28 15.04 8.75 0.79
N LEU A 29 14.36 8.38 -0.29
CA LEU A 29 13.35 7.32 -0.26
C LEU A 29 13.96 5.95 0.05
N HIS A 30 15.15 5.66 -0.51
CA HIS A 30 15.86 4.40 -0.22
C HIS A 30 16.23 4.29 1.27
N GLY A 31 16.73 5.35 1.88
CA GLY A 31 17.06 5.35 3.32
C GLY A 31 15.83 5.17 4.25
N LEU A 32 14.63 5.46 3.76
CA LEU A 32 13.40 5.21 4.51
C LEU A 32 12.90 3.77 4.36
N ARG A 33 13.27 3.09 3.28
CA ARG A 33 12.90 1.70 3.01
C ARG A 33 13.40 0.74 4.09
N ASP A 34 14.61 0.97 4.57
CA ASP A 34 15.28 0.09 5.52
C ASP A 34 14.81 0.29 6.98
N LYS A 35 13.92 1.27 7.23
CA LYS A 35 13.38 1.56 8.56
C LYS A 35 12.05 0.87 8.85
N LYS A 36 11.78 -0.25 8.19
CA LYS A 36 10.48 -0.96 8.26
C LYS A 36 10.29 -1.86 9.52
N ASP A 37 11.23 -1.90 10.45
CA ASP A 37 11.15 -2.71 11.69
C ASP A 37 10.20 -2.07 12.73
N ARG A 38 8.97 -1.76 12.31
CA ARG A 38 8.00 -1.13 13.17
C ARG A 38 6.91 -2.12 13.54
N SER A 39 6.74 -2.36 14.83
CA SER A 39 5.64 -3.18 15.34
C SER A 39 4.35 -2.36 15.33
N LEU A 40 3.36 -2.81 14.55
CA LEU A 40 2.01 -2.26 14.53
C LEU A 40 1.23 -2.78 15.73
N LYS A 41 0.63 -1.87 16.51
CA LYS A 41 0.00 -2.19 17.81
C LYS A 41 -1.42 -1.65 17.88
N GLY A 42 -2.21 -2.24 18.80
CA GLY A 42 -3.58 -1.82 19.00
C GLY A 42 -4.46 -2.08 17.78
N ILE A 43 -5.14 -1.07 17.24
CA ILE A 43 -5.99 -1.22 16.06
C ILE A 43 -5.15 -1.00 14.80
N VAL A 44 -5.00 -2.06 14.02
CA VAL A 44 -4.24 -2.10 12.76
C VAL A 44 -5.23 -2.22 11.59
N GLU A 45 -5.18 -1.28 10.69
CA GLU A 45 -5.97 -1.28 9.45
C GLU A 45 -5.08 -1.75 8.30
N ALA A 46 -5.54 -2.76 7.53
CA ALA A 46 -4.81 -3.27 6.37
C ALA A 46 -5.71 -3.33 5.13
N ASP A 47 -5.16 -2.91 4.00
CA ASP A 47 -5.84 -2.85 2.70
C ASP A 47 -4.84 -2.98 1.56
N GLU A 48 -5.30 -3.28 0.33
CA GLU A 48 -4.47 -3.35 -0.84
C GLU A 48 -4.76 -2.23 -1.82
N THR A 49 -3.70 -1.65 -2.35
CA THR A 49 -3.75 -0.71 -3.47
C THR A 49 -3.14 -1.35 -4.71
N PHE A 50 -3.79 -1.17 -5.85
CA PHE A 50 -3.41 -1.81 -7.10
C PHE A 50 -2.83 -0.79 -8.08
N PHE A 51 -1.59 -1.00 -8.48
CA PHE A 51 -0.92 -0.19 -9.49
C PHE A 51 -0.84 -0.94 -10.81
N LEU A 52 -1.18 -0.27 -11.92
CA LEU A 52 -0.91 -0.85 -13.23
C LEU A 52 0.60 -0.99 -13.44
N GLU A 53 1.03 -2.15 -13.93
CA GLU A 53 2.43 -2.35 -14.32
C GLU A 53 2.84 -1.32 -15.37
N SER A 54 4.05 -0.77 -15.23
CA SER A 54 4.61 0.22 -16.13
C SER A 54 5.86 -0.32 -16.81
N PHE A 55 5.81 -0.39 -18.12
CA PHE A 55 6.96 -0.68 -18.97
C PHE A 55 7.55 0.57 -19.62
N LYS A 56 7.48 1.70 -18.93
CA LYS A 56 7.99 2.97 -19.43
C LYS A 56 9.49 2.83 -19.77
N GLY A 57 9.84 3.14 -21.02
CA GLY A 57 11.21 3.02 -21.54
C GLY A 57 11.52 1.67 -22.17
N SER A 58 10.67 0.65 -22.06
CA SER A 58 10.82 -0.60 -22.80
C SER A 58 10.38 -0.43 -24.25
N ARG A 59 11.19 -0.92 -25.19
CA ARG A 59 10.87 -0.94 -26.63
C ARG A 59 10.14 -2.22 -27.05
N ASN A 60 10.33 -3.30 -26.30
CA ASN A 60 9.71 -4.60 -26.55
C ASN A 60 8.59 -4.82 -25.55
N LEU A 61 7.34 -4.56 -25.95
CA LEU A 61 6.15 -4.79 -25.14
C LEU A 61 5.44 -6.05 -25.64
N GLY A 62 5.13 -6.97 -24.74
CA GLY A 62 4.28 -8.13 -25.03
C GLY A 62 2.79 -7.78 -25.22
N ARG A 63 2.45 -6.50 -25.20
CA ARG A 63 1.08 -5.97 -25.37
C ARG A 63 1.10 -4.61 -26.05
N THR A 64 -0.05 -4.16 -26.48
CA THR A 64 -0.23 -2.80 -27.03
C THR A 64 0.14 -1.74 -25.98
N ALA A 65 0.85 -0.69 -26.40
CA ALA A 65 1.20 0.42 -25.53
C ALA A 65 -0.06 1.11 -24.97
N ARG A 66 -0.09 1.35 -23.67
CA ARG A 66 -1.20 2.07 -23.02
C ARG A 66 -1.03 3.57 -23.17
N LYS A 67 -2.13 4.28 -23.33
CA LYS A 67 -2.17 5.74 -23.19
C LYS A 67 -1.97 6.11 -21.71
N ARG A 68 -1.40 7.28 -21.42
CA ARG A 68 -1.26 7.82 -20.07
C ARG A 68 -2.64 7.87 -19.39
N GLY A 69 -2.73 7.37 -18.16
CA GLY A 69 -3.99 7.27 -17.42
C GLY A 69 -4.92 6.14 -17.88
N GLY A 70 -4.44 5.23 -18.74
CA GLY A 70 -5.17 4.04 -19.14
C GLY A 70 -5.52 3.14 -17.97
N LYS A 71 -6.61 2.36 -18.13
CA LYS A 71 -7.05 1.37 -17.14
C LYS A 71 -6.59 -0.03 -17.55
N ALA A 72 -6.66 -0.99 -16.62
CA ALA A 72 -6.47 -2.41 -16.94
C ALA A 72 -7.51 -2.88 -17.96
N ALA A 73 -7.14 -3.86 -18.79
CA ALA A 73 -8.04 -4.42 -19.81
C ALA A 73 -9.26 -5.11 -19.18
N LYS A 74 -9.09 -5.73 -18.01
CA LYS A 74 -10.16 -6.37 -17.24
C LYS A 74 -10.56 -5.51 -16.04
N ARG A 75 -11.86 -5.49 -15.72
CA ARG A 75 -12.38 -4.88 -14.49
C ARG A 75 -12.03 -5.77 -13.29
N GLY A 76 -11.71 -5.15 -12.17
CA GLY A 76 -11.32 -5.84 -10.93
C GLY A 76 -9.85 -6.24 -10.92
N LEU A 77 -9.50 -7.28 -10.17
CA LEU A 77 -8.14 -7.80 -10.09
C LEU A 77 -7.70 -8.40 -11.42
N SER A 78 -6.60 -7.93 -11.95
CA SER A 78 -6.04 -8.43 -13.19
C SER A 78 -4.53 -8.65 -13.03
N ALA A 79 -3.98 -9.59 -13.83
CA ALA A 79 -2.54 -9.85 -13.88
C ALA A 79 -1.69 -8.64 -14.32
N GLU A 80 -2.35 -7.58 -14.82
CA GLU A 80 -1.70 -6.32 -15.20
C GLU A 80 -1.51 -5.36 -14.03
N GLN A 81 -1.96 -5.74 -12.82
CA GLN A 81 -1.90 -4.92 -11.63
C GLN A 81 -0.93 -5.51 -10.63
N VAL A 82 -0.11 -4.64 -10.06
CA VAL A 82 0.82 -4.95 -8.98
C VAL A 82 0.11 -4.60 -7.67
N PRO A 83 -0.20 -5.57 -6.82
CA PRO A 83 -0.80 -5.31 -5.51
C PRO A 83 0.26 -4.80 -4.54
N VAL A 84 -0.08 -3.76 -3.80
CA VAL A 84 0.71 -3.23 -2.70
C VAL A 84 -0.14 -3.29 -1.45
N LEU A 85 0.27 -4.09 -0.47
CA LEU A 85 -0.35 -4.14 0.84
C LEU A 85 0.13 -2.93 1.64
N ILE A 86 -0.81 -2.28 2.30
CA ILE A 86 -0.53 -1.19 3.24
C ILE A 86 -1.20 -1.55 4.56
N ALA A 87 -0.43 -1.54 5.65
CA ALA A 87 -0.98 -1.71 6.98
C ALA A 87 -0.55 -0.53 7.86
N ARG A 88 -1.48 0.01 8.65
CA ARG A 88 -1.26 1.17 9.50
C ARG A 88 -1.95 0.98 10.85
N ASP A 89 -1.28 1.37 11.92
CA ASP A 89 -1.89 1.50 13.22
C ASP A 89 -2.41 2.92 13.51
N ARG A 90 -3.10 3.09 14.64
CA ARG A 90 -3.62 4.39 15.05
C ARG A 90 -2.60 5.33 15.67
N HIS A 91 -1.42 4.83 15.98
CA HIS A 91 -0.28 5.63 16.47
C HIS A 91 0.47 6.29 15.32
N GLY A 92 0.15 5.93 14.08
CA GLY A 92 0.76 6.49 12.87
C GLY A 92 1.90 5.65 12.29
N GLU A 93 2.21 4.51 12.91
CA GLU A 93 3.14 3.55 12.33
C GLU A 93 2.50 2.89 11.11
N MET A 94 3.30 2.67 10.07
CA MET A 94 2.83 2.15 8.80
C MET A 94 3.87 1.22 8.19
N THR A 95 3.40 0.14 7.58
CA THR A 95 4.20 -0.71 6.70
C THR A 95 3.53 -0.82 5.34
N ASP A 96 4.34 -0.92 4.29
CA ASP A 96 3.89 -1.15 2.92
C ASP A 96 4.80 -2.18 2.26
N GLU A 97 4.25 -3.06 1.44
CA GLU A 97 5.02 -4.06 0.70
C GLU A 97 4.33 -4.42 -0.61
N VAL A 98 5.15 -4.61 -1.65
CA VAL A 98 4.69 -5.12 -2.94
C VAL A 98 4.45 -6.61 -2.81
N LEU A 99 3.21 -7.05 -3.04
CA LEU A 99 2.84 -8.44 -3.02
C LEU A 99 3.04 -9.09 -4.40
N LYS A 100 3.37 -10.37 -4.39
CA LYS A 100 3.34 -11.19 -5.61
C LYS A 100 1.90 -11.51 -6.03
N ASP A 101 1.07 -11.80 -5.06
CA ASP A 101 -0.34 -12.16 -5.19
C ASP A 101 -1.08 -11.87 -3.86
N LEU A 102 -2.39 -12.10 -3.83
CA LEU A 102 -3.23 -11.91 -2.64
C LEU A 102 -3.44 -13.22 -1.86
N SER A 103 -2.52 -14.17 -1.96
CA SER A 103 -2.59 -15.40 -1.19
C SER A 103 -2.33 -15.15 0.30
N GLU A 104 -2.84 -16.06 1.14
CA GLU A 104 -2.55 -16.05 2.58
C GLU A 104 -1.04 -16.02 2.86
N ALA A 105 -0.26 -16.81 2.12
CA ALA A 105 1.19 -16.88 2.30
C ALA A 105 1.89 -15.53 2.03
N SER A 106 1.45 -14.80 0.98
CA SER A 106 1.98 -13.47 0.66
C SER A 106 1.63 -12.46 1.73
N ILE A 107 0.40 -12.45 2.23
CA ILE A 107 -0.07 -11.57 3.31
C ILE A 107 0.63 -11.89 4.63
N THR A 108 0.72 -13.18 5.00
CA THR A 108 1.39 -13.64 6.22
C THR A 108 2.85 -13.22 6.25
N LYS A 109 3.56 -13.37 5.12
CA LYS A 109 4.97 -12.95 5.03
C LYS A 109 5.18 -11.48 5.40
N VAL A 110 4.21 -10.61 5.08
CA VAL A 110 4.31 -9.17 5.34
C VAL A 110 3.81 -8.81 6.74
N LEU A 111 2.66 -9.33 7.16
CA LEU A 111 2.02 -8.92 8.41
C LEU A 111 2.59 -9.61 9.65
N LYS A 112 2.98 -10.89 9.55
CA LYS A 112 3.49 -11.64 10.71
C LYS A 112 4.66 -10.98 11.44
N PRO A 113 5.70 -10.44 10.76
CA PRO A 113 6.82 -9.80 11.45
C PRO A 113 6.50 -8.43 12.06
N VAL A 114 5.37 -7.80 11.67
CA VAL A 114 5.08 -6.40 12.04
C VAL A 114 3.83 -6.22 12.89
N VAL A 115 2.86 -7.14 12.84
CA VAL A 115 1.63 -7.05 13.64
C VAL A 115 1.83 -7.70 15.00
N ALA A 116 1.57 -6.95 16.07
CA ALA A 116 1.63 -7.48 17.42
C ALA A 116 0.50 -8.50 17.65
N GLN A 117 0.74 -9.54 18.47
CA GLN A 117 -0.24 -10.59 18.74
C GLN A 117 -1.51 -10.10 19.43
N ASP A 118 -1.40 -9.05 20.23
CA ASP A 118 -2.52 -8.40 20.92
C ASP A 118 -3.25 -7.34 20.07
N ALA A 119 -2.84 -7.18 18.81
CA ALA A 119 -3.45 -6.23 17.90
C ALA A 119 -4.82 -6.70 17.40
N ILE A 120 -5.66 -5.73 17.04
CA ILE A 120 -6.95 -5.94 16.39
C ILE A 120 -6.77 -5.57 14.91
N LEU A 121 -6.81 -6.58 14.03
CA LEU A 121 -6.66 -6.38 12.59
C LEU A 121 -8.01 -6.05 11.96
N CYS A 122 -8.12 -4.88 11.32
CA CYS A 122 -9.29 -4.41 10.59
C CYS A 122 -9.04 -4.47 9.08
N THR A 123 -9.89 -5.20 8.32
CA THR A 123 -9.76 -5.32 6.86
C THR A 123 -11.11 -5.30 6.13
N ASP A 124 -11.10 -5.24 4.81
CA ASP A 124 -12.28 -5.25 3.94
C ASP A 124 -13.02 -6.60 3.86
N GLY A 125 -12.43 -7.68 4.33
CA GLY A 125 -13.04 -9.01 4.36
C GLY A 125 -12.53 -10.00 3.32
N ASN A 126 -11.41 -9.73 2.68
CA ASN A 126 -10.69 -10.73 1.89
C ASN A 126 -10.39 -11.96 2.75
N LYS A 127 -10.61 -13.17 2.17
CA LYS A 127 -10.47 -14.44 2.86
C LYS A 127 -9.04 -14.69 3.38
N SER A 128 -8.04 -14.18 2.69
CA SER A 128 -6.63 -14.35 3.05
C SER A 128 -6.27 -13.68 4.38
N TYR A 129 -6.88 -12.54 4.70
CA TYR A 129 -6.68 -11.91 6.03
C TYR A 129 -7.30 -12.72 7.16
N ARG A 130 -8.47 -13.34 6.90
CA ARG A 130 -9.09 -14.22 7.91
C ARG A 130 -8.24 -15.45 8.16
N ALA A 131 -7.67 -16.04 7.09
CA ALA A 131 -6.77 -17.18 7.22
C ALA A 131 -5.51 -16.80 8.03
N PHE A 132 -4.89 -15.66 7.70
CA PHE A 132 -3.77 -15.10 8.47
C PHE A 132 -4.11 -14.89 9.95
N ALA A 133 -5.24 -14.22 10.23
CA ALA A 133 -5.64 -13.91 11.61
C ALA A 133 -5.89 -15.18 12.43
N ASN A 134 -6.50 -16.20 11.83
CA ASN A 134 -6.71 -17.50 12.48
C ASN A 134 -5.37 -18.23 12.74
N ALA A 135 -4.46 -18.21 11.75
CA ALA A 135 -3.16 -18.88 11.87
C ALA A 135 -2.26 -18.24 12.95
N GLU A 136 -2.27 -16.92 13.05
CA GLU A 136 -1.44 -16.16 14.00
C GLU A 136 -2.19 -15.80 15.30
N ASN A 137 -3.45 -16.27 15.47
CA ASN A 137 -4.30 -15.99 16.63
C ASN A 137 -4.49 -14.49 16.93
N VAL A 138 -4.63 -13.68 15.87
CA VAL A 138 -4.86 -12.23 15.94
C VAL A 138 -6.37 -11.95 15.86
N THR A 139 -6.86 -11.05 16.70
CA THR A 139 -8.28 -10.63 16.62
C THR A 139 -8.57 -9.94 15.31
N HIS A 140 -9.55 -10.44 14.53
CA HIS A 140 -9.89 -9.92 13.20
C HIS A 140 -11.27 -9.29 13.16
N VAL A 141 -11.35 -8.03 12.82
CA VAL A 141 -12.58 -7.26 12.60
C VAL A 141 -12.75 -6.98 11.11
N ARG A 142 -13.82 -7.51 10.54
CA ARG A 142 -14.10 -7.39 9.11
C ARG A 142 -15.11 -6.29 8.84
N LEU A 143 -14.75 -5.30 8.04
CA LEU A 143 -15.57 -4.18 7.63
C LEU A 143 -16.03 -4.38 6.17
N ILE A 144 -17.30 -4.72 5.96
CA ILE A 144 -17.85 -4.97 4.62
C ILE A 144 -18.62 -3.75 4.15
N ALA A 145 -18.07 -3.02 3.18
CA ALA A 145 -18.66 -1.80 2.62
C ALA A 145 -20.07 -2.01 2.05
N SER A 146 -20.38 -3.18 1.45
CA SER A 146 -21.69 -3.50 0.90
C SER A 146 -22.79 -3.60 1.97
N LYS A 147 -22.43 -3.89 3.22
CA LYS A 147 -23.36 -3.93 4.35
C LYS A 147 -23.54 -2.58 5.06
N LYS A 148 -23.05 -1.48 4.45
CA LYS A 148 -23.00 -0.12 5.04
C LYS A 148 -22.29 -0.05 6.41
N SER A 149 -21.60 -1.11 6.79
CA SER A 149 -20.81 -1.20 8.02
C SER A 149 -19.46 -0.54 7.79
N ARG A 150 -19.44 0.80 7.83
CA ARG A 150 -18.19 1.58 7.76
C ARG A 150 -17.56 1.79 9.14
N VAL A 151 -18.32 1.52 10.18
CA VAL A 151 -17.92 1.68 11.58
C VAL A 151 -18.61 0.58 12.38
N ILE A 152 -17.85 -0.21 13.13
CA ILE A 152 -18.36 -1.14 14.12
C ILE A 152 -18.12 -0.51 15.49
N ASP A 153 -19.17 -0.48 16.34
CA ASP A 153 -19.15 0.02 17.72
C ASP A 153 -18.58 1.46 17.89
N LYS A 154 -18.70 2.31 16.87
CA LYS A 154 -18.15 3.68 16.84
C LYS A 154 -16.62 3.76 17.06
N VAL A 155 -15.95 2.62 17.25
CA VAL A 155 -14.52 2.51 17.60
C VAL A 155 -13.66 2.12 16.40
N PHE A 156 -14.23 1.39 15.41
CA PHE A 156 -13.51 0.86 14.25
C PHE A 156 -13.93 1.55 12.95
N PRO A 157 -13.61 2.85 12.72
CA PRO A 157 -13.81 3.45 11.40
C PRO A 157 -12.70 2.98 10.47
N PHE A 158 -13.07 2.33 9.36
CA PHE A 158 -12.13 2.08 8.27
C PHE A 158 -11.87 3.42 7.54
N ARG A 159 -10.74 4.04 7.84
CA ARG A 159 -10.28 5.31 7.25
C ARG A 159 -9.09 5.15 6.32
N MET A 160 -8.95 4.03 5.63
CA MET A 160 -8.01 4.02 4.52
C MET A 160 -8.62 4.85 3.39
N SER A 161 -8.21 6.10 3.36
CA SER A 161 -8.55 7.04 2.31
C SER A 161 -7.96 6.53 1.01
N THR A 162 -8.80 6.23 0.04
CA THR A 162 -8.45 5.99 -1.37
C THR A 162 -7.81 7.21 -2.06
N HIS A 163 -7.34 8.20 -1.30
CA HIS A 163 -6.66 9.38 -1.79
C HIS A 163 -5.13 9.26 -1.66
N MET A 164 -4.55 8.17 -2.16
CA MET A 164 -3.22 8.26 -2.73
C MET A 164 -3.39 8.68 -4.19
N THR A 165 -3.62 9.97 -4.40
CA THR A 165 -3.48 10.58 -5.71
C THR A 165 -2.04 10.32 -6.14
N ALA A 166 -1.86 9.48 -7.15
CA ALA A 166 -0.58 9.25 -7.78
C ALA A 166 -0.08 10.61 -8.30
N VAL A 167 0.95 11.14 -7.65
CA VAL A 167 1.72 12.30 -8.11
C VAL A 167 2.75 11.86 -9.14
#